data_c0a6f93c4336b963150245d33eee0131
#
_entry.id   c0a6f93c4336b963150245d33eee0131
#
_cell.length_a   1.000
_cell.length_b   1.000
_cell.length_c   1.000
_cell.angle_alpha   90.00
_cell.angle_beta   90.00
_cell.angle_gamma   90.00
#
_symmetry.space_group_name_H-M   'P 1'
#
loop_
_entity.id
_entity.type
_entity.pdbx_description
1 polymer ?
#
loop_
_entity_poly.entity_id
_entity_poly.type
_entity_poly.pdbx_seq_one_letter_code
_entity_poly.pdbx_strand_id
1 'polypeptide(L)'
;MQAIRAERLARTLGVSKGSFYWHFADISALQTAMLTHWEALATEQVIGATDSAGGNARVRLTFLTDTAASDRSDAYGGLATEAAIRDWARHDPAAAKILGRVDARRQDYVVGLFKEAGLAPNSATRAARLLYGALVGAEHLLQSPREQVRQDLQHLLTKLLLPD
;
A
#
# COMPACT_ATOMS: atom_id res chain seq x y z
N MET A 1 5.35 0.74 20.15
CA MET A 1 6.35 -0.02 19.35
C MET A 1 7.64 -0.18 20.17
N GLN A 2 8.13 -1.41 20.42
CA GLN A 2 9.45 -1.57 21.05
C GLN A 2 10.51 -1.06 20.08
N ALA A 3 11.42 -0.19 20.56
CA ALA A 3 12.50 0.34 19.73
C ALA A 3 13.29 -0.80 19.09
N ILE A 4 13.39 -0.78 17.76
CA ILE A 4 14.25 -1.71 17.01
C ILE A 4 15.69 -1.47 17.48
N ARG A 5 16.37 -2.53 17.95
CA ARG A 5 17.78 -2.47 18.35
C ARG A 5 18.61 -3.34 17.45
N ALA A 6 19.73 -2.83 16.96
CA ALA A 6 20.60 -3.54 16.00
C ALA A 6 21.03 -4.92 16.53
N GLU A 7 21.36 -5.03 17.84
CA GLU A 7 21.76 -6.31 18.43
C GLU A 7 20.61 -7.34 18.46
N ARG A 8 19.38 -6.88 18.77
CA ARG A 8 18.21 -7.77 18.79
C ARG A 8 17.86 -8.25 17.37
N LEU A 9 17.91 -7.32 16.41
CA LEU A 9 17.64 -7.65 15.00
C LEU A 9 18.69 -8.63 14.44
N ALA A 10 19.98 -8.33 14.65
CA ALA A 10 21.08 -9.21 14.23
C ALA A 10 20.92 -10.62 14.80
N ARG A 11 20.56 -10.73 16.09
CA ARG A 11 20.30 -12.03 16.74
C ARG A 11 19.11 -12.77 16.10
N THR A 12 18.01 -12.06 15.84
CA THR A 12 16.81 -12.66 15.21
C THR A 12 17.09 -13.14 13.80
N LEU A 13 17.92 -12.42 13.04
CA LEU A 13 18.31 -12.77 11.66
C LEU A 13 19.50 -13.73 11.60
N GLY A 14 20.08 -14.15 12.72
CA GLY A 14 21.26 -15.03 12.75
C GLY A 14 22.53 -14.42 12.14
N VAL A 15 22.64 -13.07 12.11
CA VAL A 15 23.80 -12.36 11.56
C VAL A 15 24.61 -11.68 12.66
N SER A 16 25.88 -11.35 12.37
CA SER A 16 26.72 -10.63 13.32
C SER A 16 26.33 -9.13 13.40
N LYS A 17 26.60 -8.50 14.54
CA LYS A 17 26.46 -7.04 14.69
C LYS A 17 27.31 -6.28 13.65
N GLY A 18 28.49 -6.80 13.33
CA GLY A 18 29.37 -6.23 12.29
C GLY A 18 28.71 -6.26 10.89
N SER A 19 28.02 -7.35 10.55
CA SER A 19 27.27 -7.45 9.30
C SER A 19 26.18 -6.38 9.20
N PHE A 20 25.47 -6.09 10.30
CA PHE A 20 24.49 -5.01 10.33
C PHE A 20 25.12 -3.66 9.97
N TYR A 21 26.20 -3.28 10.66
CA TYR A 21 26.85 -1.98 10.45
C TYR A 21 27.64 -1.88 9.12
N TRP A 22 27.88 -2.99 8.45
CA TRP A 22 28.41 -2.99 7.10
C TRP A 22 27.37 -2.54 6.07
N HIS A 23 26.07 -2.86 6.31
CA HIS A 23 24.98 -2.50 5.40
C HIS A 23 24.30 -1.18 5.77
N PHE A 24 24.17 -0.88 7.07
CA PHE A 24 23.42 0.27 7.54
C PHE A 24 24.24 1.05 8.59
N ALA A 25 24.39 2.35 8.37
CA ALA A 25 25.11 3.23 9.30
C ALA A 25 24.47 3.19 10.70
N ASP A 26 23.15 3.13 10.78
CA ASP A 26 22.37 3.07 12.01
C ASP A 26 20.98 2.48 11.79
N ILE A 27 20.18 2.43 12.82
CA ILE A 27 18.79 1.95 12.76
C ILE A 27 17.91 2.84 11.88
N SER A 28 18.14 4.15 11.86
CA SER A 28 17.37 5.07 11.01
C SER A 28 17.61 4.81 9.53
N ALA A 29 18.85 4.49 9.14
CA ALA A 29 19.19 4.08 7.77
C ALA A 29 18.46 2.79 7.36
N LEU A 30 18.43 1.77 8.24
CA LEU A 30 17.64 0.57 8.02
C LEU A 30 16.15 0.89 7.88
N GLN A 31 15.58 1.68 8.79
CA GLN A 31 14.16 2.05 8.76
C GLN A 31 13.78 2.77 7.47
N THR A 32 14.63 3.69 7.02
CA THR A 32 14.44 4.38 5.74
C THR A 32 14.49 3.40 4.57
N ALA A 33 15.47 2.48 4.56
CA ALA A 33 15.58 1.47 3.52
C ALA A 33 14.36 0.53 3.47
N MET A 34 13.84 0.12 4.64
CA MET A 34 12.61 -0.69 4.73
C MET A 34 11.40 0.03 4.14
N LEU A 35 11.20 1.30 4.48
CA LEU A 35 10.09 2.11 3.96
C LEU A 35 10.22 2.36 2.46
N THR A 36 11.44 2.61 1.97
CA THR A 36 11.71 2.77 0.53
C THR A 36 11.44 1.47 -0.23
N HIS A 37 11.85 0.33 0.33
CA HIS A 37 11.59 -0.97 -0.27
C HIS A 37 10.08 -1.28 -0.33
N TRP A 38 9.37 -1.03 0.77
CA TRP A 38 7.91 -1.16 0.82
C TRP A 38 7.22 -0.24 -0.21
N GLU A 39 7.60 1.04 -0.31
CA GLU A 39 7.06 1.97 -1.31
C GLU A 39 7.24 1.44 -2.73
N ALA A 40 8.43 0.94 -3.06
CA ALA A 40 8.72 0.38 -4.38
C ALA A 40 7.84 -0.84 -4.71
N LEU A 41 7.72 -1.79 -3.79
CA LEU A 41 6.96 -3.02 -4.01
C LEU A 41 5.44 -2.80 -3.91
N ALA A 42 5.00 -2.13 -2.86
CA ALA A 42 3.58 -2.00 -2.54
C ALA A 42 2.89 -0.84 -3.30
N THR A 43 3.63 -0.01 -4.02
CA THR A 43 3.08 1.11 -4.76
C THR A 43 3.55 1.14 -6.20
N GLU A 44 4.84 1.35 -6.46
CA GLU A 44 5.30 1.56 -7.83
C GLU A 44 5.20 0.30 -8.69
N GLN A 45 5.50 -0.88 -8.14
CA GLN A 45 5.30 -2.14 -8.88
C GLN A 45 3.81 -2.42 -9.15
N VAL A 46 2.93 -2.12 -8.21
CA VAL A 46 1.47 -2.30 -8.39
C VAL A 46 0.94 -1.35 -9.45
N ILE A 47 1.36 -0.09 -9.45
CA ILE A 47 1.03 0.89 -10.50
C ILE A 47 1.55 0.40 -11.85
N GLY A 48 2.82 0.03 -11.95
CA GLY A 48 3.43 -0.45 -13.18
C GLY A 48 2.75 -1.72 -13.72
N ALA A 49 2.39 -2.65 -12.86
CA ALA A 49 1.65 -3.86 -13.25
C ALA A 49 0.23 -3.51 -13.76
N THR A 50 -0.43 -2.54 -13.12
CA THR A 50 -1.75 -2.06 -13.53
C THR A 50 -1.71 -1.40 -14.90
N ASP A 51 -0.71 -0.56 -15.17
CA ASP A 51 -0.52 0.05 -16.47
C ASP A 51 -0.17 -0.98 -17.56
N SER A 52 0.65 -1.96 -17.21
CA SER A 52 1.07 -3.04 -18.13
C SER A 52 -0.06 -4.04 -18.42
N ALA A 53 -1.06 -4.16 -17.56
CA ALA A 53 -2.24 -5.00 -17.82
C ALA A 53 -3.04 -4.50 -19.01
N GLY A 54 -2.92 -3.21 -19.37
CA GLY A 54 -3.58 -2.63 -20.54
C GLY A 54 -5.10 -2.53 -20.42
N GLY A 55 -5.75 -2.32 -21.54
CA GLY A 55 -7.20 -2.14 -21.59
C GLY A 55 -7.63 -0.71 -21.21
N ASN A 56 -8.95 -0.51 -21.10
CA ASN A 56 -9.50 0.79 -20.70
C ASN A 56 -9.38 0.99 -19.17
N ALA A 57 -9.65 2.21 -18.71
CA ALA A 57 -9.53 2.56 -17.31
C ALA A 57 -10.35 1.68 -16.36
N ARG A 58 -11.54 1.20 -16.79
CA ARG A 58 -12.37 0.28 -15.99
C ARG A 58 -11.68 -1.06 -15.78
N VAL A 59 -11.05 -1.62 -16.82
CA VAL A 59 -10.28 -2.87 -16.74
C VAL A 59 -9.09 -2.69 -15.79
N ARG A 60 -8.37 -1.57 -15.92
CA ARG A 60 -7.23 -1.26 -15.03
C ARG A 60 -7.65 -1.06 -13.57
N LEU A 61 -8.79 -0.40 -13.31
CA LEU A 61 -9.35 -0.28 -11.96
C LEU A 61 -9.72 -1.64 -11.36
N THR A 62 -10.32 -2.54 -12.15
CA THR A 62 -10.63 -3.90 -11.71
C THR A 62 -9.33 -4.68 -11.39
N PHE A 63 -8.34 -4.62 -12.29
CA PHE A 63 -7.04 -5.26 -12.05
C PHE A 63 -6.36 -4.73 -10.79
N LEU A 64 -6.39 -3.41 -10.57
CA LEU A 64 -5.82 -2.79 -9.38
C LEU A 64 -6.49 -3.27 -8.09
N THR A 65 -7.83 -3.33 -8.05
CA THR A 65 -8.57 -3.82 -6.87
C THR A 65 -8.30 -5.29 -6.61
N ASP A 66 -8.21 -6.12 -7.64
CA ASP A 66 -7.87 -7.53 -7.51
C ASP A 66 -6.44 -7.72 -7.00
N THR A 67 -5.49 -6.95 -7.54
CA THR A 67 -4.09 -7.00 -7.12
C THR A 67 -3.92 -6.55 -5.67
N ALA A 68 -4.57 -5.45 -5.28
CA ALA A 68 -4.49 -4.91 -3.92
C ALA A 68 -5.08 -5.87 -2.87
N ALA A 69 -6.13 -6.61 -3.22
CA ALA A 69 -6.75 -7.60 -2.33
C ALA A 69 -6.14 -9.01 -2.40
N SER A 70 -5.17 -9.24 -3.31
CA SER A 70 -4.60 -10.59 -3.53
C SER A 70 -3.47 -10.94 -2.56
N ASP A 71 -3.13 -12.25 -2.48
CA ASP A 71 -1.98 -12.77 -1.72
C ASP A 71 -0.60 -12.42 -2.33
N ARG A 72 -0.56 -11.79 -3.51
CA ARG A 72 0.69 -11.36 -4.17
C ARG A 72 1.49 -10.34 -3.36
N SER A 73 0.91 -9.83 -2.29
CA SER A 73 1.55 -8.96 -1.32
C SER A 73 2.64 -9.63 -0.46
N ASP A 74 2.88 -10.94 -0.60
CA ASP A 74 3.87 -11.66 0.22
C ASP A 74 5.32 -11.17 0.02
N ALA A 75 5.62 -10.57 -1.12
CA ALA A 75 6.96 -10.02 -1.40
C ALA A 75 7.42 -8.93 -0.41
N TYR A 76 6.50 -8.21 0.23
CA TYR A 76 6.79 -7.18 1.22
C TYR A 76 6.11 -7.42 2.58
N GLY A 77 5.44 -8.57 2.76
CA GLY A 77 4.74 -8.93 4.00
C GLY A 77 3.26 -8.54 4.05
N GLY A 78 2.69 -8.08 2.94
CA GLY A 78 1.25 -7.90 2.74
C GLY A 78 0.57 -6.93 3.70
N LEU A 79 -0.70 -7.21 3.98
CA LEU A 79 -1.57 -6.39 4.83
C LEU A 79 -1.01 -6.18 6.24
N ALA A 80 -0.31 -7.16 6.81
CA ALA A 80 0.32 -7.03 8.12
C ALA A 80 1.41 -5.95 8.13
N THR A 81 2.17 -5.84 7.04
CA THR A 81 3.20 -4.80 6.87
C THR A 81 2.56 -3.42 6.70
N GLU A 82 1.51 -3.28 5.91
CA GLU A 82 0.74 -2.04 5.77
C GLU A 82 0.24 -1.55 7.14
N ALA A 83 -0.42 -2.43 7.90
CA ALA A 83 -0.93 -2.10 9.23
C ALA A 83 0.20 -1.69 10.19
N ALA A 84 1.34 -2.40 10.18
CA ALA A 84 2.49 -2.10 11.02
C ALA A 84 3.13 -0.74 10.66
N ILE A 85 3.22 -0.41 9.36
CA ILE A 85 3.74 0.89 8.91
C ILE A 85 2.80 2.02 9.29
N ARG A 86 1.49 1.83 9.17
CA ARG A 86 0.48 2.82 9.60
C ARG A 86 0.51 3.06 11.11
N ASP A 87 0.67 2.00 11.91
CA ASP A 87 0.87 2.14 13.36
C ASP A 87 2.18 2.84 13.69
N TRP A 88 3.28 2.49 13.03
CA TRP A 88 4.58 3.15 13.20
C TRP A 88 4.50 4.65 12.87
N ALA A 89 3.85 5.02 11.77
CA ALA A 89 3.69 6.41 11.35
C ALA A 89 2.93 7.29 12.38
N ARG A 90 2.13 6.70 13.27
CA ARG A 90 1.46 7.45 14.36
C ARG A 90 2.43 8.02 15.39
N HIS A 91 3.63 7.43 15.48
CA HIS A 91 4.61 7.73 16.55
C HIS A 91 5.97 8.17 15.99
N ASP A 92 6.14 8.19 14.68
CA ASP A 92 7.40 8.52 14.00
C ASP A 92 7.16 9.49 12.84
N PRO A 93 7.62 10.74 12.93
CA PRO A 93 7.40 11.75 11.90
C PRO A 93 8.02 11.41 10.54
N ALA A 94 9.15 10.67 10.52
CA ALA A 94 9.79 10.28 9.28
C ALA A 94 8.95 9.21 8.55
N ALA A 95 8.46 8.21 9.29
CA ALA A 95 7.53 7.21 8.75
C ALA A 95 6.21 7.86 8.31
N ALA A 96 5.66 8.80 9.08
CA ALA A 96 4.45 9.54 8.72
C ALA A 96 4.62 10.32 7.41
N LYS A 97 5.77 10.95 7.20
CA LYS A 97 6.07 11.69 5.97
C LYS A 97 6.10 10.76 4.75
N ILE A 98 6.72 9.58 4.87
CA ILE A 98 6.80 8.61 3.78
C ILE A 98 5.42 8.02 3.51
N LEU A 99 4.70 7.58 4.54
CA LEU A 99 3.34 7.06 4.40
C LEU A 99 2.41 8.08 3.72
N GLY A 100 2.45 9.35 4.14
CA GLY A 100 1.63 10.41 3.53
C GLY A 100 1.93 10.60 2.03
N ARG A 101 3.20 10.49 1.62
CA ARG A 101 3.60 10.54 0.20
C ARG A 101 3.06 9.34 -0.56
N VAL A 102 3.16 8.15 0.01
CA VAL A 102 2.64 6.91 -0.58
C VAL A 102 1.12 6.96 -0.73
N ASP A 103 0.41 7.37 0.31
CA ASP A 103 -1.05 7.50 0.28
C ASP A 103 -1.50 8.52 -0.78
N ALA A 104 -0.82 9.66 -0.88
CA ALA A 104 -1.09 10.66 -1.93
C ALA A 104 -0.85 10.08 -3.34
N ARG A 105 0.31 9.43 -3.55
CA ARG A 105 0.67 8.83 -4.84
C ARG A 105 -0.35 7.79 -5.30
N ARG A 106 -0.79 6.91 -4.40
CA ARG A 106 -1.81 5.88 -4.69
C ARG A 106 -3.16 6.51 -5.03
N GLN A 107 -3.60 7.50 -4.23
CA GLN A 107 -4.87 8.20 -4.47
C GLN A 107 -4.85 8.96 -5.79
N ASP A 108 -3.77 9.69 -6.11
CA ASP A 108 -3.64 10.44 -7.36
C ASP A 108 -3.71 9.52 -8.58
N TYR A 109 -3.08 8.34 -8.51
CA TYR A 109 -3.18 7.33 -9.56
C TYR A 109 -4.61 6.85 -9.77
N VAL A 110 -5.32 6.52 -8.69
CA VAL A 110 -6.73 6.08 -8.76
C VAL A 110 -7.64 7.19 -9.27
N VAL A 111 -7.41 8.46 -8.87
CA VAL A 111 -8.12 9.63 -9.42
C VAL A 111 -7.93 9.72 -10.93
N GLY A 112 -6.70 9.52 -11.42
CA GLY A 112 -6.41 9.46 -12.86
C GLY A 112 -7.25 8.43 -13.58
N LEU A 113 -7.28 7.21 -13.09
CA LEU A 113 -8.07 6.12 -13.67
C LEU A 113 -9.58 6.40 -13.66
N PHE A 114 -10.14 6.99 -12.59
CA PHE A 114 -11.55 7.36 -12.56
C PHE A 114 -11.88 8.49 -13.57
N LYS A 115 -10.99 9.48 -13.74
CA LYS A 115 -11.14 10.52 -14.78
C LYS A 115 -11.12 9.92 -16.18
N GLU A 116 -10.18 9.01 -16.46
CA GLU A 116 -10.12 8.29 -17.72
C GLU A 116 -11.35 7.39 -17.96
N ALA A 117 -11.96 6.87 -16.88
CA ALA A 117 -13.22 6.12 -16.94
C ALA A 117 -14.44 7.02 -17.19
N GLY A 118 -14.27 8.35 -17.25
CA GLY A 118 -15.31 9.33 -17.61
C GLY A 118 -15.94 10.07 -16.44
N LEU A 119 -15.43 9.91 -15.20
CA LEU A 119 -15.97 10.65 -14.07
C LEU A 119 -15.51 12.13 -14.09
N ALA A 120 -16.39 13.04 -13.70
CA ALA A 120 -16.04 14.44 -13.46
C ALA A 120 -14.96 14.55 -12.38
N PRO A 121 -14.08 15.59 -12.42
CA PRO A 121 -12.93 15.69 -11.51
C PRO A 121 -13.26 15.52 -10.02
N ASN A 122 -14.34 16.15 -9.55
CA ASN A 122 -14.75 16.06 -8.15
C ASN A 122 -15.28 14.67 -7.78
N SER A 123 -16.06 14.04 -8.68
CA SER A 123 -16.58 12.68 -8.50
C SER A 123 -15.42 11.67 -8.53
N ALA A 124 -14.44 11.83 -9.43
CA ALA A 124 -13.24 10.99 -9.49
C ALA A 124 -12.42 11.06 -8.19
N THR A 125 -12.21 12.26 -7.64
CA THR A 125 -11.50 12.45 -6.38
C THR A 125 -12.26 11.80 -5.21
N ARG A 126 -13.58 11.95 -5.17
CA ARG A 126 -14.43 11.32 -4.14
C ARG A 126 -14.40 9.80 -4.26
N ALA A 127 -14.57 9.26 -5.49
CA ALA A 127 -14.55 7.83 -5.76
C ALA A 127 -13.20 7.19 -5.36
N ALA A 128 -12.09 7.82 -5.73
CA ALA A 128 -10.75 7.35 -5.38
C ALA A 128 -10.56 7.30 -3.85
N ARG A 129 -10.98 8.35 -3.13
CA ARG A 129 -10.87 8.40 -1.67
C ARG A 129 -11.74 7.32 -0.99
N LEU A 130 -12.95 7.07 -1.50
CA LEU A 130 -13.83 6.04 -0.96
C LEU A 130 -13.26 4.64 -1.21
N LEU A 131 -12.80 4.35 -2.43
CA LEU A 131 -12.23 3.06 -2.77
C LEU A 131 -10.94 2.78 -1.97
N TYR A 132 -10.04 3.78 -1.89
CA TYR A 132 -8.81 3.65 -1.11
C TYR A 132 -9.09 3.54 0.39
N GLY A 133 -10.03 4.31 0.92
CA GLY A 133 -10.45 4.22 2.32
C GLY A 133 -11.08 2.87 2.67
N ALA A 134 -11.83 2.26 1.76
CA ALA A 134 -12.38 0.91 1.93
C ALA A 134 -11.26 -0.15 2.00
N LEU A 135 -10.24 -0.07 1.13
CA LEU A 135 -9.08 -0.96 1.19
C LEU A 135 -8.35 -0.83 2.52
N VAL A 136 -7.97 0.39 2.91
CA VAL A 136 -7.27 0.64 4.18
C VAL A 136 -8.11 0.21 5.39
N GLY A 137 -9.43 0.42 5.35
CA GLY A 137 -10.35 -0.05 6.39
C GLY A 137 -10.39 -1.57 6.49
N ALA A 138 -10.47 -2.25 5.35
CA ALA A 138 -10.47 -3.72 5.30
C ALA A 138 -9.15 -4.33 5.84
N GLU A 139 -8.01 -3.67 5.59
CA GLU A 139 -6.70 -4.06 6.14
C GLU A 139 -6.66 -4.02 7.68
N HIS A 140 -7.45 -3.16 8.30
CA HIS A 140 -7.56 -3.03 9.76
C HIS A 140 -8.61 -3.96 10.38
N LEU A 141 -9.51 -4.52 9.58
CA LEU A 141 -10.51 -5.49 10.02
C LEU A 141 -9.89 -6.90 10.03
N LEU A 142 -9.21 -7.24 11.11
CA LEU A 142 -8.36 -8.44 11.30
C LEU A 142 -9.01 -9.80 10.98
N GLN A 143 -10.27 -9.87 10.61
CA GLN A 143 -11.01 -11.11 10.40
C GLN A 143 -11.69 -11.22 9.04
N SER A 144 -11.47 -10.28 8.13
CA SER A 144 -12.08 -10.37 6.80
C SER A 144 -11.26 -11.30 5.90
N PRO A 145 -11.85 -12.40 5.40
CA PRO A 145 -11.19 -13.23 4.39
C PRO A 145 -10.83 -12.37 3.17
N ARG A 146 -9.64 -12.55 2.60
CA ARG A 146 -9.17 -11.75 1.45
C ARG A 146 -10.12 -11.80 0.27
N GLU A 147 -10.72 -12.95 0.02
CA GLU A 147 -11.73 -13.10 -1.03
C GLU A 147 -12.95 -12.22 -0.78
N GLN A 148 -13.39 -12.08 0.46
CA GLN A 148 -14.47 -11.18 0.82
C GLN A 148 -14.07 -9.71 0.58
N VAL A 149 -12.87 -9.32 1.01
CA VAL A 149 -12.34 -7.96 0.75
C VAL A 149 -12.30 -7.67 -0.75
N ARG A 150 -11.84 -8.62 -1.56
CA ARG A 150 -11.81 -8.49 -3.02
C ARG A 150 -13.22 -8.27 -3.60
N GLN A 151 -14.20 -9.07 -3.19
CA GLN A 151 -15.58 -8.96 -3.64
C GLN A 151 -16.20 -7.62 -3.23
N ASP A 152 -15.98 -7.18 -1.99
CA ASP A 152 -16.48 -5.90 -1.47
C ASP A 152 -15.89 -4.71 -2.23
N LEU A 153 -14.59 -4.73 -2.52
CA LEU A 153 -13.94 -3.68 -3.31
C LEU A 153 -14.43 -3.65 -4.75
N GLN A 154 -14.63 -4.81 -5.38
CA GLN A 154 -15.21 -4.91 -6.73
C GLN A 154 -16.66 -4.41 -6.77
N HIS A 155 -17.46 -4.77 -5.76
CA HIS A 155 -18.82 -4.28 -5.64
C HIS A 155 -18.83 -2.75 -5.48
N LEU A 156 -18.00 -2.22 -4.58
CA LEU A 156 -17.85 -0.78 -4.40
C LEU A 156 -17.41 -0.09 -5.69
N LEU A 157 -16.39 -0.61 -6.38
CA LEU A 157 -15.91 -0.08 -7.66
C LEU A 157 -17.04 0.00 -8.69
N THR A 158 -17.85 -1.07 -8.80
CA THR A 158 -19.00 -1.09 -9.70
C THR A 158 -19.98 0.05 -9.39
N LYS A 159 -20.26 0.32 -8.12
CA LYS A 159 -21.14 1.43 -7.70
C LYS A 159 -20.54 2.80 -7.98
N LEU A 160 -19.23 2.96 -7.75
CA LEU A 160 -18.53 4.22 -8.00
C LEU A 160 -18.38 4.57 -9.48
N LEU A 161 -18.50 3.59 -10.38
CA LEU A 161 -18.46 3.77 -11.83
C LEU A 161 -19.83 3.99 -12.49
N LEU A 162 -20.91 3.96 -11.71
CA LEU A 162 -22.24 4.35 -12.24
C LEU A 162 -22.27 5.86 -12.45
N PRO A 163 -22.92 6.33 -13.52
CA PRO A 163 -23.16 7.76 -13.71
C PRO A 163 -24.06 8.29 -12.58
N ASP A 164 -23.83 9.56 -12.18
CA ASP A 164 -24.69 10.31 -11.25
C ASP A 164 -26.08 10.53 -11.84
#